data_a5cbbcdf389bb6508427052399ef6827
#
_entry.id   a5cbbcdf389bb6508427052399ef6827
#
_cell.length_a   1.000
_cell.length_b   1.000
_cell.length_c   1.000
_cell.angle_alpha   90.00
_cell.angle_beta   90.00
_cell.angle_gamma   90.00
#
_symmetry.space_group_name_H-M   'P 1'
#
loop_
_entity.id
_entity.type
_entity.pdbx_description
1 polymer ?
#
loop_
_entity_poly.entity_id
_entity_poly.type
_entity_poly.pdbx_seq_one_letter_code
_entity_poly.pdbx_strand_id
1 'polypeptide(L)'
;MQKNRRNTLRLAAAIAAGSLAFPLGHAMAQGKPDLVIGASIPLSGIFAATAPSYNNAMADYVKLINEKGGIDGRKMRYVAEDTGYKVDVSVAVFNKITSKEAVNFYYGDSTGFTKTIAPEVARKGNMIMSGTSFATELNDPKKHPLYFMPGPDYSEMVKILLRHIAKATPKGKVALVYSDNEFGRDPIESSVAYAKELGLTIVQQIATPPGAVDVSTEVLKLRRANPDYTIFHGYTLAPIPEFITQAKSLGMKTRFMGTIWSMDLTNVEKMGPGADGFMGVMPYRYYFDKEGSAPMMDAIRKLRPEYQQVGYTQGFLTAMLFAESAKRTLAAGKELTGANLKAALNTIKDFDTGGLIGAPITVQGNSIPIGRVYQYDGKRNTLVPASDWIDLSK
;
A
#
# COMPACT_ATOMS: atom_id res chain seq x y z
N MET A 1 -103.36 -23.12 -15.15
CA MET A 1 -104.15 -21.97 -14.73
C MET A 1 -103.23 -20.84 -14.36
N GLN A 2 -103.13 -19.83 -15.18
CA GLN A 2 -103.51 -18.45 -14.98
C GLN A 2 -102.91 -17.79 -13.78
N LYS A 3 -102.29 -16.63 -13.77
CA LYS A 3 -102.33 -15.39 -14.56
C LYS A 3 -101.23 -14.46 -14.11
N ASN A 4 -100.51 -13.85 -15.02
CA ASN A 4 -100.41 -12.37 -15.25
C ASN A 4 -100.28 -11.43 -14.04
N ARG A 5 -99.33 -10.52 -13.98
CA ARG A 5 -99.22 -9.14 -14.51
C ARG A 5 -98.02 -8.45 -13.90
N ARG A 6 -97.10 -7.94 -14.70
CA ARG A 6 -96.97 -6.57 -15.28
C ARG A 6 -96.74 -5.44 -14.28
N ASN A 7 -95.59 -4.76 -14.57
CA ASN A 7 -95.22 -3.34 -14.38
C ASN A 7 -94.60 -2.96 -13.05
N THR A 8 -93.62 -2.15 -12.97
CA THR A 8 -93.21 -0.97 -13.75
C THR A 8 -91.74 -0.59 -13.38
N LEU A 9 -91.08 0.03 -14.36
CA LEU A 9 -89.80 0.72 -14.23
C LEU A 9 -89.72 1.68 -13.05
N ARG A 10 -88.58 1.74 -12.36
CA ARG A 10 -87.98 3.00 -11.95
C ARG A 10 -86.44 2.84 -12.02
N LEU A 11 -85.83 3.67 -12.89
CA LEU A 11 -84.43 3.97 -13.03
C LEU A 11 -83.93 4.59 -11.73
N ALA A 12 -82.84 4.04 -11.15
CA ALA A 12 -82.02 4.75 -10.21
C ALA A 12 -80.55 4.45 -10.59
N ALA A 13 -79.92 5.41 -11.21
CA ALA A 13 -78.49 5.39 -11.50
C ALA A 13 -77.71 5.53 -10.19
N ALA A 14 -76.97 4.46 -9.75
CA ALA A 14 -76.07 4.55 -8.71
C ALA A 14 -74.65 4.58 -9.33
N ILE A 15 -74.04 5.76 -9.27
CA ILE A 15 -72.59 5.96 -9.63
C ILE A 15 -71.74 5.24 -8.63
N ALA A 16 -71.19 4.06 -8.98
CA ALA A 16 -70.17 3.40 -8.25
C ALA A 16 -68.82 4.04 -8.59
N ALA A 17 -68.37 4.97 -7.76
CA ALA A 17 -66.97 5.45 -7.78
C ALA A 17 -66.10 4.32 -7.36
N GLY A 18 -65.56 3.56 -8.31
CA GLY A 18 -64.49 2.58 -8.10
C GLY A 18 -63.20 3.32 -7.78
N SER A 19 -62.84 3.36 -6.51
CA SER A 19 -61.50 3.78 -6.05
C SER A 19 -60.48 2.77 -6.57
N LEU A 20 -59.85 3.06 -7.69
CA LEU A 20 -58.60 2.42 -8.12
C LEU A 20 -57.54 2.81 -7.13
N ALA A 21 -57.40 2.04 -6.04
CA ALA A 21 -56.20 2.06 -5.21
C ALA A 21 -55.06 1.44 -6.03
N PHE A 22 -54.32 2.29 -6.74
CA PHE A 22 -52.99 1.91 -7.21
C PHE A 22 -52.18 1.55 -5.98
N PRO A 23 -51.62 0.32 -5.88
CA PRO A 23 -50.61 0.07 -4.88
C PRO A 23 -49.46 1.00 -5.23
N LEU A 24 -49.22 2.03 -4.42
CA LEU A 24 -47.92 2.70 -4.34
C LEU A 24 -46.90 1.62 -3.96
N GLY A 25 -46.45 0.92 -4.98
CA GLY A 25 -45.26 0.08 -4.85
C GLY A 25 -44.18 1.00 -4.34
N HIS A 26 -43.81 0.81 -3.08
CA HIS A 26 -42.56 1.33 -2.56
C HIS A 26 -41.48 0.68 -3.43
N ALA A 27 -41.09 1.37 -4.51
CA ALA A 27 -39.82 1.08 -5.17
C ALA A 27 -38.80 1.27 -4.07
N MET A 28 -38.46 0.18 -3.37
CA MET A 28 -37.24 0.11 -2.56
C MET A 28 -36.18 0.59 -3.52
N ALA A 29 -35.68 1.78 -3.30
CA ALA A 29 -34.55 2.30 -4.03
C ALA A 29 -33.45 1.27 -3.86
N GLN A 30 -33.24 0.42 -4.86
CA GLN A 30 -32.21 -0.57 -4.88
C GLN A 30 -30.91 0.21 -4.75
N GLY A 31 -30.24 0.08 -3.58
CA GLY A 31 -29.03 0.85 -3.28
C GLY A 31 -28.03 0.67 -4.41
N LYS A 32 -27.26 1.71 -4.71
CA LYS A 32 -26.20 1.62 -5.72
C LYS A 32 -25.27 0.46 -5.38
N PRO A 33 -24.73 -0.29 -6.38
CA PRO A 33 -23.81 -1.39 -6.11
C PRO A 33 -22.60 -0.95 -5.28
N ASP A 34 -22.18 -1.82 -4.36
CA ASP A 34 -21.01 -1.59 -3.52
C ASP A 34 -19.72 -1.47 -4.33
N LEU A 35 -18.75 -0.76 -3.77
CA LEU A 35 -17.37 -0.72 -4.25
C LEU A 35 -16.56 -1.79 -3.51
N VAL A 36 -16.07 -2.78 -4.23
CA VAL A 36 -15.43 -3.95 -3.60
C VAL A 36 -13.91 -3.87 -3.74
N ILE A 37 -13.22 -3.98 -2.60
CA ILE A 37 -11.79 -4.24 -2.51
C ILE A 37 -11.60 -5.73 -2.25
N GLY A 38 -11.06 -6.47 -3.22
CA GLY A 38 -10.56 -7.82 -3.03
C GLY A 38 -9.09 -7.79 -2.59
N ALA A 39 -8.66 -8.74 -1.76
CA ALA A 39 -7.28 -8.75 -1.27
C ALA A 39 -6.74 -10.16 -1.04
N SER A 40 -5.49 -10.35 -1.43
CA SER A 40 -4.60 -11.45 -1.01
C SER A 40 -3.75 -10.93 0.13
N ILE A 41 -3.80 -11.58 1.31
CA ILE A 41 -3.11 -11.12 2.51
C ILE A 41 -2.34 -12.28 3.14
N PRO A 42 -1.02 -12.18 3.41
CA PRO A 42 -0.23 -13.26 4.00
C PRO A 42 -0.37 -13.27 5.54
N LEU A 43 -1.57 -13.59 6.06
CA LEU A 43 -1.84 -13.67 7.50
C LEU A 43 -1.09 -14.81 8.19
N SER A 44 -0.58 -15.77 7.40
CA SER A 44 0.32 -16.83 7.83
C SER A 44 1.64 -16.76 7.07
N GLY A 45 2.65 -17.59 7.45
CA GLY A 45 3.94 -17.63 6.77
C GLY A 45 4.92 -16.54 7.23
N ILE A 46 5.93 -16.27 6.39
CA ILE A 46 7.10 -15.43 6.76
C ILE A 46 6.79 -13.95 7.01
N PHE A 47 5.65 -13.45 6.53
CA PHE A 47 5.21 -12.07 6.72
C PHE A 47 3.99 -11.93 7.65
N ALA A 48 3.61 -13.00 8.36
CA ALA A 48 2.46 -13.00 9.29
C ALA A 48 2.54 -11.90 10.37
N ALA A 49 3.75 -11.49 10.74
CA ALA A 49 3.94 -10.44 11.75
C ALA A 49 3.60 -9.03 11.26
N THR A 50 3.64 -8.79 9.95
CA THR A 50 3.37 -7.47 9.33
C THR A 50 2.00 -7.38 8.67
N ALA A 51 1.47 -8.49 8.19
CA ALA A 51 0.23 -8.55 7.44
C ALA A 51 -1.01 -7.99 8.18
N PRO A 52 -1.19 -8.20 9.50
CA PRO A 52 -2.33 -7.63 10.21
C PRO A 52 -2.39 -6.11 10.12
N SER A 53 -1.26 -5.42 9.99
CA SER A 53 -1.20 -3.96 9.96
C SER A 53 -1.96 -3.38 8.75
N TYR A 54 -1.62 -3.78 7.53
CA TYR A 54 -2.32 -3.28 6.33
C TYR A 54 -3.70 -3.92 6.13
N ASN A 55 -3.93 -5.14 6.61
CA ASN A 55 -5.25 -5.75 6.63
C ASN A 55 -6.24 -4.94 7.49
N ASN A 56 -5.85 -4.61 8.72
CA ASN A 56 -6.65 -3.78 9.61
C ASN A 56 -6.88 -2.38 9.05
N ALA A 57 -5.86 -1.78 8.43
CA ALA A 57 -5.95 -0.46 7.82
C ALA A 57 -7.02 -0.37 6.72
N MET A 58 -7.08 -1.38 5.84
CA MET A 58 -8.10 -1.49 4.80
C MET A 58 -9.51 -1.57 5.41
N ALA A 59 -9.69 -2.43 6.42
CA ALA A 59 -10.97 -2.59 7.11
C ALA A 59 -11.39 -1.31 7.84
N ASP A 60 -10.47 -0.64 8.53
CA ASP A 60 -10.71 0.60 9.24
C ASP A 60 -11.07 1.75 8.28
N TYR A 61 -10.38 1.87 7.14
CA TYR A 61 -10.73 2.86 6.14
C TYR A 61 -12.13 2.62 5.57
N VAL A 62 -12.45 1.36 5.22
CA VAL A 62 -13.78 0.97 4.71
C VAL A 62 -14.87 1.31 5.72
N LYS A 63 -14.65 1.03 7.01
CA LYS A 63 -15.56 1.42 8.09
C LYS A 63 -15.73 2.93 8.13
N LEU A 64 -14.63 3.69 8.17
CA LEU A 64 -14.65 5.15 8.28
C LEU A 64 -15.40 5.81 7.11
N ILE A 65 -15.17 5.36 5.87
CA ILE A 65 -15.82 5.95 4.71
C ILE A 65 -17.31 5.61 4.67
N ASN A 66 -17.70 4.41 5.09
CA ASN A 66 -19.09 3.99 5.16
C ASN A 66 -19.89 4.73 6.23
N GLU A 67 -19.29 5.06 7.38
CA GLU A 67 -19.89 5.91 8.42
C GLU A 67 -20.17 7.33 7.91
N LYS A 68 -19.40 7.79 6.92
CA LYS A 68 -19.60 9.09 6.24
C LYS A 68 -20.55 9.01 5.03
N GLY A 69 -21.27 7.88 4.85
CA GLY A 69 -22.22 7.69 3.76
C GLY A 69 -21.64 7.03 2.50
N GLY A 70 -20.41 6.57 2.53
CA GLY A 70 -19.76 5.92 1.40
C GLY A 70 -19.32 6.90 0.30
N ILE A 71 -19.26 6.42 -0.93
CA ILE A 71 -18.86 7.20 -2.12
C ILE A 71 -20.05 7.28 -3.07
N ASP A 72 -20.60 8.46 -3.27
CA ASP A 72 -21.79 8.67 -4.10
C ASP A 72 -22.96 7.74 -3.70
N GLY A 73 -23.16 7.53 -2.37
CA GLY A 73 -24.17 6.62 -1.82
C GLY A 73 -23.87 5.13 -1.99
N ARG A 74 -22.69 4.75 -2.47
CA ARG A 74 -22.21 3.37 -2.55
C ARG A 74 -21.39 3.06 -1.30
N LYS A 75 -21.64 1.92 -0.67
CA LYS A 75 -20.76 1.42 0.39
C LYS A 75 -19.49 0.84 -0.21
N MET A 76 -18.40 0.88 0.54
CA MET A 76 -17.22 0.08 0.26
C MET A 76 -17.29 -1.23 1.03
N ARG A 77 -16.80 -2.32 0.44
CA ARG A 77 -16.61 -3.63 1.08
C ARG A 77 -15.19 -4.09 0.91
N TYR A 78 -14.69 -4.80 1.91
CA TYR A 78 -13.36 -5.39 1.91
C TYR A 78 -13.47 -6.90 2.06
N VAL A 79 -12.87 -7.65 1.13
CA VAL A 79 -12.89 -9.10 1.07
C VAL A 79 -11.44 -9.59 0.96
N ALA A 80 -10.92 -10.17 2.03
CA ALA A 80 -9.54 -10.62 2.11
C ALA A 80 -9.45 -12.11 2.47
N GLU A 81 -8.44 -12.79 1.92
CA GLU A 81 -8.12 -14.18 2.26
C GLU A 81 -6.62 -14.35 2.49
N ASP A 82 -6.26 -15.31 3.37
CA ASP A 82 -4.88 -15.67 3.69
C ASP A 82 -4.22 -16.42 2.54
N THR A 83 -2.96 -16.09 2.26
CA THR A 83 -2.16 -16.69 1.18
C THR A 83 -0.88 -17.37 1.67
N GLY A 84 -0.50 -17.13 2.93
CA GLY A 84 0.78 -17.61 3.47
C GLY A 84 1.99 -17.11 2.71
N TYR A 85 1.85 -16.01 1.91
CA TYR A 85 2.90 -15.48 1.02
C TYR A 85 3.32 -16.45 -0.09
N LYS A 86 2.42 -17.30 -0.54
CA LYS A 86 2.67 -18.27 -1.63
C LYS A 86 2.01 -17.78 -2.92
N VAL A 87 2.79 -17.60 -3.98
CA VAL A 87 2.31 -17.01 -5.24
C VAL A 87 1.16 -17.80 -5.87
N ASP A 88 1.24 -19.12 -5.88
CA ASP A 88 0.19 -20.01 -6.39
C ASP A 88 -1.11 -19.89 -5.59
N VAL A 89 -1.02 -19.81 -4.26
CA VAL A 89 -2.16 -19.58 -3.38
C VAL A 89 -2.75 -18.19 -3.60
N SER A 90 -1.92 -17.16 -3.74
CA SER A 90 -2.38 -15.80 -4.02
C SER A 90 -3.12 -15.70 -5.35
N VAL A 91 -2.67 -16.40 -6.38
CA VAL A 91 -3.37 -16.51 -7.67
C VAL A 91 -4.71 -17.23 -7.51
N ALA A 92 -4.76 -18.32 -6.75
CA ALA A 92 -6.02 -19.02 -6.48
C ALA A 92 -7.02 -18.16 -5.71
N VAL A 93 -6.56 -17.40 -4.70
CA VAL A 93 -7.37 -16.42 -3.92
C VAL A 93 -7.89 -15.32 -4.84
N PHE A 94 -7.04 -14.74 -5.69
CA PHE A 94 -7.46 -13.74 -6.68
C PHE A 94 -8.60 -14.26 -7.56
N ASN A 95 -8.43 -15.43 -8.15
CA ASN A 95 -9.44 -16.05 -9.02
C ASN A 95 -10.73 -16.35 -8.26
N LYS A 96 -10.64 -16.85 -7.03
CA LYS A 96 -11.80 -17.12 -6.16
C LYS A 96 -12.59 -15.86 -5.85
N ILE A 97 -11.92 -14.78 -5.43
CA ILE A 97 -12.58 -13.52 -5.07
C ILE A 97 -13.20 -12.88 -6.32
N THR A 98 -12.45 -12.75 -7.42
CA THR A 98 -12.91 -12.07 -8.64
C THR A 98 -13.95 -12.86 -9.44
N SER A 99 -14.15 -14.14 -9.13
CA SER A 99 -15.25 -14.95 -9.70
C SER A 99 -16.57 -14.78 -8.92
N LYS A 100 -16.51 -14.39 -7.65
CA LYS A 100 -17.67 -14.27 -6.76
C LYS A 100 -18.13 -12.83 -6.57
N GLU A 101 -17.22 -11.87 -6.70
CA GLU A 101 -17.43 -10.46 -6.39
C GLU A 101 -17.15 -9.58 -7.62
N ALA A 102 -17.94 -8.51 -7.76
CA ALA A 102 -17.69 -7.45 -8.73
C ALA A 102 -16.59 -6.52 -8.21
N VAL A 103 -15.35 -6.98 -8.26
CA VAL A 103 -14.19 -6.28 -7.70
C VAL A 103 -13.84 -5.04 -8.53
N ASN A 104 -13.75 -3.87 -7.87
CA ASN A 104 -13.29 -2.61 -8.46
C ASN A 104 -11.82 -2.35 -8.15
N PHE A 105 -11.32 -2.89 -7.04
CA PHE A 105 -9.97 -2.69 -6.52
C PHE A 105 -9.40 -4.00 -6.01
N TYR A 106 -8.12 -4.25 -6.28
CA TYR A 106 -7.46 -5.43 -5.74
C TYR A 106 -6.17 -5.06 -5.03
N TYR A 107 -5.92 -5.67 -3.87
CA TYR A 107 -4.70 -5.50 -3.09
C TYR A 107 -3.90 -6.80 -3.05
N GLY A 108 -2.68 -6.77 -3.60
CA GLY A 108 -1.78 -7.93 -3.69
C GLY A 108 -0.77 -8.00 -2.55
N ASP A 109 -0.34 -9.20 -2.21
CA ASP A 109 0.48 -9.51 -1.03
C ASP A 109 1.97 -9.61 -1.28
N SER A 110 2.42 -9.71 -2.52
CA SER A 110 3.84 -9.96 -2.83
C SER A 110 4.24 -9.50 -4.22
N THR A 111 5.55 -9.30 -4.43
CA THR A 111 6.11 -8.93 -5.74
C THR A 111 5.89 -10.03 -6.76
N GLY A 112 6.17 -11.28 -6.41
CA GLY A 112 5.98 -12.41 -7.32
C GLY A 112 4.53 -12.56 -7.76
N PHE A 113 3.57 -12.50 -6.82
CA PHE A 113 2.15 -12.54 -7.16
C PHE A 113 1.74 -11.35 -8.04
N THR A 114 2.13 -10.13 -7.67
CA THR A 114 1.71 -8.92 -8.40
C THR A 114 2.19 -8.95 -9.84
N LYS A 115 3.45 -9.30 -10.09
CA LYS A 115 3.99 -9.45 -11.45
C LYS A 115 3.27 -10.54 -12.25
N THR A 116 2.92 -11.65 -11.60
CA THR A 116 2.20 -12.75 -12.23
C THR A 116 0.78 -12.35 -12.63
N ILE A 117 0.06 -11.59 -11.80
CA ILE A 117 -1.36 -11.31 -12.01
C ILE A 117 -1.63 -9.99 -12.74
N ALA A 118 -0.70 -9.04 -12.78
CA ALA A 118 -0.89 -7.73 -13.40
C ALA A 118 -1.34 -7.81 -14.89
N PRO A 119 -0.84 -8.71 -15.74
CA PRO A 119 -1.36 -8.89 -17.09
C PRO A 119 -2.83 -9.33 -17.12
N GLU A 120 -3.24 -10.19 -16.20
CA GLU A 120 -4.64 -10.65 -16.09
C GLU A 120 -5.56 -9.51 -15.62
N VAL A 121 -5.12 -8.69 -14.68
CA VAL A 121 -5.84 -7.47 -14.25
C VAL A 121 -6.03 -6.53 -15.43
N ALA A 122 -4.99 -6.30 -16.23
CA ALA A 122 -5.06 -5.49 -17.45
C ALA A 122 -6.04 -6.07 -18.48
N ARG A 123 -6.05 -7.40 -18.67
CA ARG A 123 -6.96 -8.10 -19.58
C ARG A 123 -8.42 -8.02 -19.11
N LYS A 124 -8.67 -8.18 -17.80
CA LYS A 124 -10.03 -8.04 -17.22
C LYS A 124 -10.56 -6.61 -17.37
N GLY A 125 -9.74 -5.60 -17.15
CA GLY A 125 -10.05 -4.20 -17.39
C GLY A 125 -11.10 -3.57 -16.47
N ASN A 126 -11.65 -4.31 -15.50
CA ASN A 126 -12.75 -3.87 -14.63
C ASN A 126 -12.30 -3.32 -13.28
N MET A 127 -11.00 -3.41 -12.95
CA MET A 127 -10.44 -3.01 -11.66
C MET A 127 -9.08 -2.34 -11.82
N ILE A 128 -8.64 -1.62 -10.79
CA ILE A 128 -7.23 -1.24 -10.60
C ILE A 128 -6.63 -2.04 -9.45
N MET A 129 -5.31 -2.21 -9.49
CA MET A 129 -4.58 -3.00 -8.51
C MET A 129 -3.49 -2.17 -7.83
N SER A 130 -3.27 -2.46 -6.56
CA SER A 130 -2.15 -2.02 -5.74
C SER A 130 -1.72 -3.17 -4.82
N GLY A 131 -0.83 -2.93 -3.88
CA GLY A 131 -0.45 -3.96 -2.91
C GLY A 131 0.80 -3.64 -2.14
N THR A 132 1.41 -4.68 -1.58
CA THR A 132 2.68 -4.56 -0.85
C THR A 132 3.88 -4.48 -1.79
N SER A 133 3.71 -4.72 -3.08
CA SER A 133 4.80 -4.64 -4.06
C SER A 133 5.02 -3.20 -4.53
N PHE A 134 6.25 -2.76 -4.42
CA PHE A 134 6.76 -1.51 -4.99
C PHE A 134 7.84 -1.81 -6.05
N ALA A 135 7.67 -2.92 -6.78
CA ALA A 135 8.66 -3.33 -7.78
C ALA A 135 8.81 -2.28 -8.89
N THR A 136 10.04 -1.96 -9.23
CA THR A 136 10.42 -0.93 -10.21
C THR A 136 9.78 -1.19 -11.58
N GLU A 137 9.70 -2.45 -12.01
CA GLU A 137 9.05 -2.84 -13.27
C GLU A 137 7.57 -2.43 -13.31
N LEU A 138 6.86 -2.49 -12.18
CA LEU A 138 5.45 -2.14 -12.06
C LEU A 138 5.20 -0.63 -12.22
N ASN A 139 6.24 0.19 -12.18
CA ASN A 139 6.15 1.65 -12.37
C ASN A 139 5.97 2.05 -13.85
N ASP A 140 6.13 1.13 -14.80
CA ASP A 140 5.88 1.39 -16.22
C ASP A 140 4.37 1.34 -16.53
N PRO A 141 3.68 2.49 -16.75
CA PRO A 141 2.24 2.52 -17.01
C PRO A 141 1.86 1.95 -18.38
N LYS A 142 2.83 1.75 -19.29
CA LYS A 142 2.57 1.12 -20.59
C LYS A 142 2.48 -0.40 -20.45
N LYS A 143 3.31 -0.98 -19.57
CA LYS A 143 3.30 -2.42 -19.27
C LYS A 143 2.25 -2.81 -18.25
N HIS A 144 2.04 -1.95 -17.25
CA HIS A 144 1.15 -2.18 -16.11
C HIS A 144 0.12 -1.05 -15.98
N PRO A 145 -0.79 -0.89 -16.97
CA PRO A 145 -1.67 0.28 -17.07
C PRO A 145 -2.70 0.40 -15.93
N LEU A 146 -2.99 -0.69 -15.21
CA LEU A 146 -3.99 -0.73 -14.15
C LEU A 146 -3.38 -0.96 -12.75
N TYR A 147 -2.06 -0.80 -12.65
CA TYR A 147 -1.34 -0.86 -11.37
C TYR A 147 -0.99 0.54 -10.85
N PHE A 148 -0.88 0.69 -9.52
CA PHE A 148 -0.26 1.86 -8.89
C PHE A 148 0.35 1.48 -7.53
N MET A 149 1.33 2.27 -7.10
CA MET A 149 1.98 2.18 -5.80
C MET A 149 1.64 3.41 -4.96
N PRO A 150 1.23 3.26 -3.69
CA PRO A 150 0.93 4.39 -2.81
C PRO A 150 2.19 5.07 -2.24
N GLY A 151 3.33 4.90 -2.88
CA GLY A 151 4.64 5.43 -2.51
C GLY A 151 5.64 5.28 -3.64
N PRO A 152 6.94 5.55 -3.39
CA PRO A 152 8.01 5.36 -4.35
C PRO A 152 8.23 3.88 -4.64
N ASP A 153 8.67 3.54 -5.85
CA ASP A 153 9.12 2.18 -6.15
C ASP A 153 10.42 1.82 -5.41
N TYR A 154 10.82 0.56 -5.44
CA TYR A 154 12.02 0.12 -4.70
C TYR A 154 13.30 0.82 -5.15
N SER A 155 13.45 1.09 -6.45
CA SER A 155 14.58 1.87 -6.96
C SER A 155 14.54 3.31 -6.45
N GLU A 156 13.38 3.94 -6.46
CA GLU A 156 13.16 5.28 -5.93
C GLU A 156 13.46 5.33 -4.42
N MET A 157 13.07 4.32 -3.65
CA MET A 157 13.41 4.23 -2.22
C MET A 157 14.92 4.20 -1.98
N VAL A 158 15.66 3.37 -2.73
CA VAL A 158 17.12 3.33 -2.62
C VAL A 158 17.75 4.63 -3.13
N LYS A 159 17.23 5.25 -4.19
CA LYS A 159 17.69 6.57 -4.68
C LYS A 159 17.54 7.67 -3.62
N ILE A 160 16.44 7.66 -2.84
CA ILE A 160 16.26 8.58 -1.71
C ILE A 160 17.37 8.39 -0.68
N LEU A 161 17.70 7.14 -0.30
CA LEU A 161 18.80 6.85 0.61
C LEU A 161 20.16 7.28 0.04
N LEU A 162 20.40 7.02 -1.24
CA LEU A 162 21.66 7.41 -1.90
C LEU A 162 21.80 8.94 -1.99
N ARG A 163 20.73 9.70 -2.26
CA ARG A 163 20.76 11.18 -2.19
C ARG A 163 21.10 11.66 -0.77
N HIS A 164 20.50 11.04 0.25
CA HIS A 164 20.81 11.36 1.65
C HIS A 164 22.29 11.09 1.96
N ILE A 165 22.82 9.94 1.55
CA ILE A 165 24.23 9.58 1.72
C ILE A 165 25.15 10.57 1.01
N ALA A 166 24.90 10.88 -0.27
CA ALA A 166 25.74 11.78 -1.05
C ALA A 166 25.82 13.18 -0.45
N LYS A 167 24.72 13.67 0.15
CA LYS A 167 24.70 14.93 0.88
C LYS A 167 25.51 14.88 2.17
N ALA A 168 25.42 13.78 2.92
CA ALA A 168 26.09 13.62 4.21
C ALA A 168 27.57 13.21 4.08
N THR A 169 27.91 12.42 3.06
CA THR A 169 29.24 11.83 2.84
C THR A 169 29.53 11.81 1.33
N PRO A 170 29.99 12.94 0.74
CA PRO A 170 30.39 12.98 -0.66
C PRO A 170 31.48 11.94 -0.96
N LYS A 171 31.33 11.20 -2.07
CA LYS A 171 32.22 10.08 -2.48
C LYS A 171 32.19 8.88 -1.53
N GLY A 172 31.13 8.75 -0.70
CA GLY A 172 30.96 7.66 0.26
C GLY A 172 30.95 6.28 -0.42
N LYS A 173 31.40 5.29 0.33
CA LYS A 173 31.38 3.86 -0.04
C LYS A 173 30.10 3.23 0.47
N VAL A 174 29.35 2.56 -0.39
CA VAL A 174 28.06 1.94 -0.06
C VAL A 174 28.10 0.45 -0.37
N ALA A 175 27.61 -0.37 0.54
CA ALA A 175 27.31 -1.78 0.30
C ALA A 175 25.79 -1.97 0.20
N LEU A 176 25.36 -2.86 -0.70
CA LEU A 176 23.96 -3.29 -0.83
C LEU A 176 23.87 -4.74 -0.34
N VAL A 177 22.99 -4.99 0.63
CA VAL A 177 22.66 -6.33 1.15
C VAL A 177 21.18 -6.56 0.88
N TYR A 178 20.84 -7.61 0.15
CA TYR A 178 19.48 -7.79 -0.32
C TYR A 178 19.04 -9.25 -0.29
N SER A 179 17.71 -9.46 -0.16
CA SER A 179 17.17 -10.80 -0.18
C SER A 179 17.27 -11.44 -1.56
N ASP A 180 17.58 -12.74 -1.58
CA ASP A 180 17.73 -13.52 -2.81
C ASP A 180 16.38 -13.99 -3.35
N ASN A 181 15.53 -13.03 -3.72
CA ASN A 181 14.23 -13.24 -4.35
C ASN A 181 13.86 -12.04 -5.23
N GLU A 182 12.72 -12.09 -5.92
CA GLU A 182 12.20 -11.00 -6.77
C GLU A 182 12.12 -9.65 -6.05
N PHE A 183 11.70 -9.65 -4.79
CA PHE A 183 11.61 -8.44 -3.97
C PHE A 183 12.99 -7.81 -3.75
N GLY A 184 13.97 -8.60 -3.31
CA GLY A 184 15.29 -8.07 -2.93
C GLY A 184 16.16 -7.67 -4.12
N ARG A 185 16.03 -8.37 -5.25
CA ARG A 185 16.85 -8.12 -6.45
C ARG A 185 16.41 -6.88 -7.25
N ASP A 186 15.15 -6.47 -7.10
CA ASP A 186 14.50 -5.46 -7.93
C ASP A 186 15.30 -4.15 -8.08
N PRO A 187 15.73 -3.44 -7.01
CA PRO A 187 16.34 -2.11 -7.15
C PRO A 187 17.85 -2.14 -7.42
N ILE A 188 18.51 -3.31 -7.46
CA ILE A 188 19.98 -3.38 -7.33
C ILE A 188 20.69 -2.73 -8.52
N GLU A 189 20.33 -3.10 -9.75
CA GLU A 189 20.98 -2.59 -10.95
C GLU A 189 20.83 -1.07 -11.08
N SER A 190 19.60 -0.56 -10.92
CA SER A 190 19.30 0.88 -10.98
C SER A 190 19.99 1.66 -9.86
N SER A 191 20.14 1.06 -8.66
CA SER A 191 20.81 1.67 -7.53
C SER A 191 22.31 1.82 -7.77
N VAL A 192 22.95 0.82 -8.39
CA VAL A 192 24.37 0.87 -8.77
C VAL A 192 24.62 2.00 -9.78
N ALA A 193 23.77 2.10 -10.80
CA ALA A 193 23.86 3.16 -11.80
C ALA A 193 23.71 4.54 -11.16
N TYR A 194 22.67 4.72 -10.33
CA TYR A 194 22.39 6.00 -9.69
C TYR A 194 23.44 6.41 -8.64
N ALA A 195 24.01 5.46 -7.89
CA ALA A 195 25.12 5.75 -6.99
C ALA A 195 26.32 6.39 -7.73
N LYS A 196 26.64 5.86 -8.92
CA LYS A 196 27.71 6.40 -9.78
C LYS A 196 27.40 7.83 -10.23
N GLU A 197 26.16 8.13 -10.61
CA GLU A 197 25.72 9.49 -10.96
C GLU A 197 25.94 10.49 -9.81
N LEU A 198 25.72 10.04 -8.57
CA LEU A 198 25.95 10.84 -7.36
C LEU A 198 27.41 10.88 -6.89
N GLY A 199 28.33 10.24 -7.60
CA GLY A 199 29.74 10.15 -7.22
C GLY A 199 30.01 9.21 -6.04
N LEU A 200 29.04 8.36 -5.66
CA LEU A 200 29.18 7.31 -4.65
C LEU A 200 29.77 6.05 -5.26
N THR A 201 30.41 5.23 -4.45
CA THR A 201 30.98 3.95 -4.90
C THR A 201 30.24 2.77 -4.25
N ILE A 202 29.61 1.92 -5.05
CA ILE A 202 29.11 0.63 -4.58
C ILE A 202 30.30 -0.33 -4.46
N VAL A 203 30.73 -0.61 -3.22
CA VAL A 203 31.91 -1.45 -2.94
C VAL A 203 31.57 -2.91 -2.76
N GLN A 204 30.31 -3.25 -2.49
CA GLN A 204 29.86 -4.64 -2.31
C GLN A 204 28.38 -4.80 -2.59
N GLN A 205 28.02 -5.94 -3.17
CA GLN A 205 26.64 -6.41 -3.35
C GLN A 205 26.56 -7.82 -2.78
N ILE A 206 25.59 -8.06 -1.87
CA ILE A 206 25.45 -9.34 -1.15
C ILE A 206 23.99 -9.78 -1.24
N ALA A 207 23.75 -10.89 -1.92
CA ALA A 207 22.48 -11.58 -1.88
C ALA A 207 22.48 -12.58 -0.71
N THR A 208 21.42 -12.61 0.08
CA THR A 208 21.28 -13.51 1.25
C THR A 208 19.85 -14.05 1.28
N PRO A 209 19.61 -15.34 1.55
CA PRO A 209 18.26 -15.85 1.71
C PRO A 209 17.48 -15.10 2.79
N PRO A 210 16.16 -14.81 2.60
CA PRO A 210 15.35 -14.27 3.66
C PRO A 210 15.34 -15.20 4.88
N GLY A 211 15.56 -14.64 6.08
CA GLY A 211 15.58 -15.43 7.31
C GLY A 211 16.89 -16.20 7.56
N ALA A 212 17.97 -15.92 6.81
CA ALA A 212 19.29 -16.49 7.09
C ALA A 212 19.69 -16.22 8.55
N VAL A 213 20.17 -17.25 9.23
CA VAL A 213 20.61 -17.18 10.64
C VAL A 213 22.14 -17.10 10.78
N ASP A 214 22.88 -17.55 9.78
CA ASP A 214 24.33 -17.42 9.70
C ASP A 214 24.68 -16.53 8.49
N VAL A 215 25.35 -15.42 8.78
CA VAL A 215 25.80 -14.41 7.80
C VAL A 215 27.30 -14.10 7.96
N SER A 216 28.03 -14.98 8.62
CA SER A 216 29.46 -14.78 8.94
C SER A 216 30.29 -14.53 7.70
N THR A 217 30.09 -15.30 6.65
CA THR A 217 30.77 -15.13 5.36
C THR A 217 30.46 -13.77 4.72
N GLU A 218 29.21 -13.35 4.74
CA GLU A 218 28.72 -12.09 4.18
C GLU A 218 29.28 -10.90 4.95
N VAL A 219 29.31 -10.97 6.28
CA VAL A 219 29.87 -9.93 7.14
C VAL A 219 31.40 -9.80 6.92
N LEU A 220 32.12 -10.91 6.71
CA LEU A 220 33.54 -10.85 6.33
C LEU A 220 33.77 -10.19 4.96
N LYS A 221 32.87 -10.39 3.98
CA LYS A 221 32.88 -9.66 2.70
C LYS A 221 32.69 -8.16 2.92
N LEU A 222 31.69 -7.77 3.74
CA LEU A 222 31.45 -6.38 4.12
C LEU A 222 32.68 -5.75 4.80
N ARG A 223 33.31 -6.47 5.75
CA ARG A 223 34.49 -5.98 6.46
C ARG A 223 35.64 -5.69 5.50
N ARG A 224 35.90 -6.56 4.52
CA ARG A 224 36.94 -6.36 3.50
C ARG A 224 36.65 -5.15 2.61
N ALA A 225 35.36 -4.96 2.23
CA ALA A 225 34.93 -3.85 1.40
C ALA A 225 34.93 -2.50 2.15
N ASN A 226 34.86 -2.53 3.47
CA ASN A 226 34.90 -1.37 4.37
C ASN A 226 33.96 -0.23 3.91
N PRO A 227 32.62 -0.46 3.81
CA PRO A 227 31.66 0.55 3.39
C PRO A 227 31.44 1.58 4.51
N ASP A 228 31.17 2.84 4.13
CA ASP A 228 30.67 3.88 5.04
C ASP A 228 29.22 3.62 5.41
N TYR A 229 28.43 3.08 4.47
CA TYR A 229 27.02 2.75 4.62
C TYR A 229 26.73 1.36 4.08
N THR A 230 25.83 0.64 4.77
CA THR A 230 25.28 -0.64 4.32
C THR A 230 23.76 -0.52 4.24
N ILE A 231 23.20 -0.64 3.03
CA ILE A 231 21.75 -0.56 2.79
C ILE A 231 21.19 -1.97 2.67
N PHE A 232 20.19 -2.28 3.50
CA PHE A 232 19.41 -3.51 3.45
C PHE A 232 18.14 -3.32 2.61
N HIS A 233 17.88 -4.26 1.72
CA HIS A 233 16.64 -4.29 0.94
C HIS A 233 16.09 -5.72 0.83
N GLY A 234 14.76 -5.86 0.82
CA GLY A 234 14.12 -7.17 0.67
C GLY A 234 13.90 -7.92 1.98
N TYR A 235 14.09 -7.25 3.12
CA TYR A 235 13.87 -7.82 4.45
C TYR A 235 12.92 -6.96 5.28
N THR A 236 12.20 -7.62 6.19
CA THR A 236 11.48 -6.95 7.28
C THR A 236 12.31 -6.94 8.56
N LEU A 237 12.97 -8.04 8.89
CA LEU A 237 13.80 -8.19 10.09
C LEU A 237 15.01 -9.06 9.79
N ALA A 238 14.94 -10.38 9.90
CA ALA A 238 16.08 -11.28 9.65
C ALA A 238 16.50 -11.24 8.18
N PRO A 239 17.82 -11.19 7.89
CA PRO A 239 18.96 -11.36 8.79
C PRO A 239 19.62 -10.05 9.28
N ILE A 240 18.93 -8.93 9.30
CA ILE A 240 19.54 -7.62 9.64
C ILE A 240 20.19 -7.61 11.04
N PRO A 241 19.56 -8.14 12.13
CA PRO A 241 20.14 -8.15 13.45
C PRO A 241 21.48 -8.90 13.50
N GLU A 242 21.59 -10.01 12.78
CA GLU A 242 22.79 -10.85 12.68
C GLU A 242 23.93 -10.08 12.01
N PHE A 243 23.65 -9.38 10.90
CA PHE A 243 24.62 -8.50 10.24
C PHE A 243 25.11 -7.39 11.17
N ILE A 244 24.21 -6.69 11.84
CA ILE A 244 24.56 -5.59 12.75
C ILE A 244 25.42 -6.09 13.91
N THR A 245 25.00 -7.19 14.55
CA THR A 245 25.69 -7.76 15.71
C THR A 245 27.10 -8.20 15.35
N GLN A 246 27.26 -8.98 14.28
CA GLN A 246 28.57 -9.48 13.85
C GLN A 246 29.49 -8.36 13.33
N ALA A 247 28.93 -7.39 12.56
CA ALA A 247 29.73 -6.27 12.09
C ALA A 247 30.26 -5.41 13.25
N LYS A 248 29.46 -5.17 14.28
CA LYS A 248 29.84 -4.43 15.48
C LYS A 248 30.90 -5.21 16.28
N SER A 249 30.76 -6.51 16.45
CA SER A 249 31.79 -7.35 17.13
C SER A 249 33.12 -7.33 16.42
N LEU A 250 33.11 -7.14 15.10
CA LEU A 250 34.35 -7.00 14.28
C LEU A 250 34.87 -5.54 14.21
N GLY A 251 34.29 -4.63 14.98
CA GLY A 251 34.69 -3.22 15.05
C GLY A 251 34.42 -2.40 13.80
N MET A 252 33.50 -2.85 12.92
CA MET A 252 33.08 -2.11 11.72
C MET A 252 32.39 -0.80 12.09
N LYS A 253 32.61 0.24 11.28
CA LYS A 253 32.04 1.59 11.50
C LYS A 253 30.95 1.96 10.49
N THR A 254 30.55 1.03 9.63
CA THR A 254 29.49 1.24 8.65
C THR A 254 28.17 1.66 9.32
N ARG A 255 27.45 2.59 8.71
CA ARG A 255 26.11 2.98 9.13
C ARG A 255 25.11 2.10 8.42
N PHE A 256 24.20 1.49 9.16
CA PHE A 256 23.18 0.59 8.62
C PHE A 256 21.92 1.34 8.25
N MET A 257 21.39 1.02 7.07
CA MET A 257 20.16 1.63 6.54
C MET A 257 19.26 0.56 5.96
N GLY A 258 17.96 0.84 5.88
CA GLY A 258 16.98 -0.05 5.28
C GLY A 258 15.91 0.66 4.45
N THR A 259 15.21 -0.10 3.62
CA THR A 259 14.02 0.38 2.93
C THR A 259 12.77 0.20 3.78
N ILE A 260 11.61 0.65 3.30
CA ILE A 260 10.35 0.75 4.03
C ILE A 260 10.06 -0.41 5.01
N TRP A 261 10.19 -1.65 4.57
CA TRP A 261 9.73 -2.80 5.37
C TRP A 261 10.62 -3.12 6.57
N SER A 262 11.90 -2.74 6.52
CA SER A 262 12.83 -2.89 7.65
C SER A 262 12.85 -1.67 8.57
N MET A 263 12.27 -0.53 8.12
CA MET A 263 12.23 0.72 8.90
C MET A 263 10.94 0.86 9.69
N ASP A 264 10.48 -0.20 10.29
CA ASP A 264 9.35 -0.22 11.23
C ASP A 264 9.86 -0.26 12.67
N LEU A 265 9.27 0.54 13.57
CA LEU A 265 9.74 0.61 14.97
C LEU A 265 9.79 -0.77 15.62
N THR A 266 8.75 -1.60 15.44
CA THR A 266 8.67 -2.95 16.01
C THR A 266 9.80 -3.84 15.50
N ASN A 267 10.21 -3.69 14.23
CA ASN A 267 11.29 -4.45 13.66
C ASN A 267 12.65 -3.93 14.13
N VAL A 268 12.82 -2.61 14.16
CA VAL A 268 14.09 -1.99 14.59
C VAL A 268 14.39 -2.27 16.07
N GLU A 269 13.37 -2.26 16.94
CA GLU A 269 13.49 -2.69 18.35
C GLU A 269 14.05 -4.11 18.48
N LYS A 270 13.56 -5.04 17.65
CA LYS A 270 14.00 -6.45 17.63
C LYS A 270 15.42 -6.64 17.08
N MET A 271 15.99 -5.62 16.42
CA MET A 271 17.40 -5.66 16.01
C MET A 271 18.36 -5.52 17.20
N GLY A 272 17.83 -5.23 18.39
CA GLY A 272 18.59 -5.15 19.64
C GLY A 272 19.38 -3.86 19.80
N PRO A 273 20.28 -3.78 20.83
CA PRO A 273 21.03 -2.55 21.16
C PRO A 273 21.92 -2.05 20.04
N GLY A 274 22.25 -2.92 19.10
CA GLY A 274 23.02 -2.59 17.89
C GLY A 274 22.29 -1.67 16.91
N ALA A 275 20.96 -1.56 16.99
CA ALA A 275 20.16 -0.80 16.04
C ALA A 275 20.13 0.71 16.32
N ASP A 276 20.66 1.19 17.44
CA ASP A 276 20.74 2.64 17.69
C ASP A 276 21.48 3.33 16.53
N GLY A 277 20.82 4.35 15.95
CA GLY A 277 21.30 5.01 14.75
C GLY A 277 20.97 4.33 13.42
N PHE A 278 20.24 3.19 13.40
CA PHE A 278 19.75 2.58 12.17
C PHE A 278 18.85 3.58 11.44
N MET A 279 19.07 3.78 10.15
CA MET A 279 18.30 4.71 9.33
C MET A 279 17.48 3.97 8.28
N GLY A 280 16.48 4.64 7.72
CA GLY A 280 15.76 4.07 6.59
C GLY A 280 14.78 5.02 5.95
N VAL A 281 14.41 4.70 4.72
CA VAL A 281 13.41 5.47 4.00
C VAL A 281 12.01 5.01 4.38
N MET A 282 11.17 5.99 4.71
CA MET A 282 9.72 5.80 4.89
C MET A 282 8.98 6.70 3.91
N PRO A 283 8.12 6.14 3.07
CA PRO A 283 7.23 6.93 2.21
C PRO A 283 6.14 7.65 3.02
N TYR A 284 5.88 7.18 4.23
CA TYR A 284 4.80 7.63 5.09
C TYR A 284 5.35 8.27 6.35
N ARG A 285 4.55 9.14 6.95
CA ARG A 285 4.86 9.73 8.26
C ARG A 285 4.97 8.62 9.31
N TYR A 286 5.99 8.71 10.16
CA TYR A 286 6.07 7.85 11.35
C TYR A 286 4.81 8.02 12.21
N TYR A 287 4.30 6.92 12.73
CA TYR A 287 2.98 6.90 13.38
C TYR A 287 2.81 7.93 14.49
N PHE A 288 3.82 8.15 15.31
CA PHE A 288 3.82 9.13 16.40
C PHE A 288 4.51 10.47 16.06
N ASP A 289 4.88 10.67 14.79
CA ASP A 289 5.41 11.96 14.34
C ASP A 289 4.33 13.04 14.45
N LYS A 290 4.63 14.10 15.22
CA LYS A 290 3.71 15.22 15.49
C LYS A 290 4.04 16.48 14.68
N GLU A 291 4.97 16.40 13.75
CA GLU A 291 5.38 17.53 12.93
C GLU A 291 4.27 17.99 11.98
N GLY A 292 3.87 19.24 12.07
CA GLY A 292 2.90 19.85 11.17
C GLY A 292 1.45 19.37 11.38
N SER A 293 0.55 19.83 10.50
CA SER A 293 -0.86 19.41 10.49
C SER A 293 -1.01 17.99 9.93
N ALA A 294 -1.78 17.17 10.63
CA ALA A 294 -1.97 15.78 10.27
C ALA A 294 -3.39 15.26 10.62
N PRO A 295 -4.47 15.90 10.13
CA PRO A 295 -5.84 15.61 10.58
C PRO A 295 -6.26 14.16 10.34
N MET A 296 -5.80 13.51 9.27
CA MET A 296 -6.08 12.09 9.01
C MET A 296 -5.27 11.20 9.96
N MET A 297 -3.99 11.49 10.18
CA MET A 297 -3.19 10.77 11.17
C MET A 297 -3.75 10.91 12.58
N ASP A 298 -4.27 12.08 12.95
CA ASP A 298 -4.91 12.30 14.24
C ASP A 298 -6.21 11.52 14.38
N ALA A 299 -7.00 11.40 13.31
CA ALA A 299 -8.19 10.56 13.28
C ALA A 299 -7.84 9.07 13.42
N ILE A 300 -6.79 8.61 12.75
CA ILE A 300 -6.28 7.24 12.87
C ILE A 300 -5.78 6.96 14.28
N ARG A 301 -5.01 7.86 14.89
CA ARG A 301 -4.50 7.71 16.26
C ARG A 301 -5.61 7.67 17.31
N LYS A 302 -6.75 8.35 17.08
CA LYS A 302 -7.94 8.21 17.92
C LYS A 302 -8.59 6.84 17.78
N LEU A 303 -8.60 6.28 16.57
CA LEU A 303 -9.14 4.95 16.31
C LEU A 303 -8.21 3.84 16.83
N ARG A 304 -6.90 4.03 16.67
CA ARG A 304 -5.82 3.11 17.05
C ARG A 304 -4.76 3.88 17.87
N PRO A 305 -4.95 4.02 19.18
CA PRO A 305 -4.01 4.79 20.01
C PRO A 305 -2.63 4.13 20.17
N GLU A 306 -2.55 2.81 20.05
CA GLU A 306 -1.29 2.08 20.07
C GLU A 306 -0.53 2.27 18.75
N TYR A 307 0.80 2.08 18.82
CA TYR A 307 1.64 2.11 17.63
C TYR A 307 1.11 1.17 16.54
N GLN A 308 0.99 1.70 15.35
CA GLN A 308 0.71 0.91 14.16
C GLN A 308 1.95 0.86 13.27
N GLN A 309 2.27 -0.34 12.79
CA GLN A 309 3.37 -0.56 11.86
C GLN A 309 3.20 0.26 10.57
N VAL A 310 4.29 0.50 9.85
CA VAL A 310 4.30 1.26 8.58
C VAL A 310 3.29 0.72 7.56
N GLY A 311 3.04 -0.58 7.57
CA GLY A 311 2.03 -1.23 6.74
C GLY A 311 0.61 -0.73 6.99
N TYR A 312 0.30 -0.24 8.20
CA TYR A 312 -1.01 0.34 8.49
C TYR A 312 -1.21 1.66 7.70
N THR A 313 -0.24 2.57 7.76
CA THR A 313 -0.33 3.83 7.00
C THR A 313 -0.36 3.56 5.50
N GLN A 314 0.42 2.58 5.03
CA GLN A 314 0.44 2.12 3.64
C GLN A 314 -0.93 1.60 3.18
N GLY A 315 -1.53 0.67 3.93
CA GLY A 315 -2.83 0.10 3.61
C GLY A 315 -3.95 1.14 3.66
N PHE A 316 -3.93 2.03 4.68
CA PHE A 316 -4.91 3.09 4.83
C PHE A 316 -4.85 4.10 3.66
N LEU A 317 -3.65 4.53 3.27
CA LEU A 317 -3.46 5.40 2.10
C LEU A 317 -3.88 4.71 0.80
N THR A 318 -3.58 3.41 0.65
CA THR A 318 -4.02 2.66 -0.53
C THR A 318 -5.54 2.65 -0.65
N ALA A 319 -6.26 2.35 0.44
CA ALA A 319 -7.72 2.37 0.45
C ALA A 319 -8.28 3.79 0.19
N MET A 320 -7.62 4.83 0.71
CA MET A 320 -7.97 6.22 0.44
C MET A 320 -7.79 6.58 -1.03
N LEU A 321 -6.71 6.13 -1.68
CA LEU A 321 -6.48 6.38 -3.11
C LEU A 321 -7.45 5.59 -4.00
N PHE A 322 -7.81 4.37 -3.62
CA PHE A 322 -8.90 3.62 -4.26
C PHE A 322 -10.22 4.41 -4.20
N ALA A 323 -10.59 4.89 -3.01
CA ALA A 323 -11.78 5.69 -2.81
C ALA A 323 -11.77 7.01 -3.59
N GLU A 324 -10.63 7.72 -3.60
CA GLU A 324 -10.48 8.97 -4.32
C GLU A 324 -10.56 8.77 -5.84
N SER A 325 -10.02 7.65 -6.37
CA SER A 325 -10.16 7.29 -7.78
C SER A 325 -11.62 7.06 -8.17
N ALA A 326 -12.39 6.34 -7.35
CA ALA A 326 -13.81 6.13 -7.58
C ALA A 326 -14.61 7.43 -7.49
N LYS A 327 -14.35 8.26 -6.48
CA LYS A 327 -14.99 9.55 -6.28
C LYS A 327 -14.80 10.46 -7.50
N ARG A 328 -13.57 10.59 -7.99
CA ARG A 328 -13.25 11.40 -9.19
C ARG A 328 -13.90 10.83 -10.45
N THR A 329 -13.88 9.51 -10.62
CA THR A 329 -14.51 8.83 -11.76
C THR A 329 -16.01 9.10 -11.79
N LEU A 330 -16.71 8.93 -10.66
CA LEU A 330 -18.15 9.16 -10.55
C LEU A 330 -18.52 10.64 -10.70
N ALA A 331 -17.72 11.55 -10.11
CA ALA A 331 -17.90 13.00 -10.27
C ALA A 331 -17.77 13.46 -11.74
N ALA A 332 -16.98 12.76 -12.54
CA ALA A 332 -16.85 12.99 -13.98
C ALA A 332 -17.96 12.29 -14.81
N GLY A 333 -18.96 11.66 -14.17
CA GLY A 333 -20.04 10.94 -14.84
C GLY A 333 -19.59 9.69 -15.59
N LYS A 334 -18.44 9.09 -15.22
CA LYS A 334 -17.87 7.93 -15.90
C LYS A 334 -18.17 6.63 -15.16
N GLU A 335 -18.20 5.53 -15.91
CA GLU A 335 -18.30 4.18 -15.37
C GLU A 335 -17.03 3.79 -14.59
N LEU A 336 -17.20 2.92 -13.59
CA LEU A 336 -16.10 2.42 -12.73
C LEU A 336 -15.31 1.28 -13.40
N THR A 337 -14.81 1.52 -14.61
CA THR A 337 -13.87 0.62 -15.28
C THR A 337 -12.45 0.83 -14.76
N GLY A 338 -11.59 -0.18 -14.87
CA GLY A 338 -10.17 -0.04 -14.49
C GLY A 338 -9.48 1.14 -15.18
N ALA A 339 -9.76 1.36 -16.47
CA ALA A 339 -9.20 2.48 -17.22
C ALA A 339 -9.65 3.85 -16.69
N ASN A 340 -10.94 4.01 -16.37
CA ASN A 340 -11.46 5.25 -15.82
C ASN A 340 -10.97 5.52 -14.41
N LEU A 341 -10.91 4.47 -13.56
CA LEU A 341 -10.35 4.54 -12.20
C LEU A 341 -8.87 4.96 -12.24
N LYS A 342 -8.08 4.33 -13.13
CA LYS A 342 -6.66 4.69 -13.28
C LYS A 342 -6.47 6.09 -13.85
N ALA A 343 -7.27 6.48 -14.83
CA ALA A 343 -7.24 7.85 -15.37
C ALA A 343 -7.55 8.88 -14.29
N ALA A 344 -8.55 8.62 -13.44
CA ALA A 344 -8.90 9.48 -12.30
C ALA A 344 -7.76 9.55 -11.27
N LEU A 345 -7.10 8.43 -10.96
CA LEU A 345 -5.95 8.38 -10.08
C LEU A 345 -4.79 9.25 -10.62
N ASN A 346 -4.54 9.22 -11.93
CA ASN A 346 -3.50 10.01 -12.59
C ASN A 346 -3.79 11.53 -12.59
N THR A 347 -4.99 11.96 -12.22
CA THR A 347 -5.31 13.40 -12.02
C THR A 347 -4.92 13.90 -10.63
N ILE A 348 -4.39 13.03 -9.76
CA ILE A 348 -3.95 13.40 -8.42
C ILE A 348 -2.64 14.20 -8.55
N LYS A 349 -2.75 15.50 -8.23
CA LYS A 349 -1.65 16.44 -8.21
C LYS A 349 -1.78 17.34 -6.99
N ASP A 350 -0.65 17.56 -6.31
CA ASP A 350 -0.56 18.37 -5.09
C ASP A 350 -1.64 18.03 -4.05
N PHE A 351 -1.93 16.74 -3.92
CA PHE A 351 -3.02 16.22 -3.08
C PHE A 351 -2.55 16.07 -1.63
N ASP A 352 -3.28 16.71 -0.71
CA ASP A 352 -3.06 16.54 0.72
C ASP A 352 -3.67 15.23 1.22
N THR A 353 -2.84 14.35 1.74
CA THR A 353 -3.25 13.07 2.34
C THR A 353 -3.74 13.20 3.78
N GLY A 354 -3.87 14.42 4.30
CA GLY A 354 -4.20 14.67 5.70
C GLY A 354 -3.11 14.22 6.67
N GLY A 355 -1.86 14.25 6.19
CA GLY A 355 -0.67 13.93 6.99
C GLY A 355 -0.24 12.47 6.98
N LEU A 356 -0.85 11.60 6.17
CA LEU A 356 -0.33 10.23 5.97
C LEU A 356 1.06 10.26 5.31
N ILE A 357 1.24 11.18 4.36
CA ILE A 357 2.53 11.63 3.86
C ILE A 357 2.67 13.09 4.31
N GLY A 358 3.84 13.48 4.80
CA GLY A 358 4.05 14.83 5.36
C GLY A 358 4.27 15.93 4.32
N ALA A 359 3.95 15.65 3.05
CA ALA A 359 3.96 16.60 1.94
C ALA A 359 2.84 16.27 0.95
N PRO A 360 2.37 17.25 0.14
CA PRO A 360 1.42 16.98 -0.92
C PRO A 360 1.97 15.98 -1.94
N ILE A 361 1.11 15.10 -2.42
CA ILE A 361 1.49 14.04 -3.36
C ILE A 361 1.01 14.31 -4.78
N THR A 362 1.82 13.86 -5.73
CA THR A 362 1.46 13.80 -7.16
C THR A 362 1.74 12.39 -7.66
N VAL A 363 0.74 11.76 -8.29
CA VAL A 363 0.93 10.44 -8.92
C VAL A 363 1.71 10.61 -10.23
N GLN A 364 2.83 9.90 -10.36
CA GLN A 364 3.68 9.91 -11.55
C GLN A 364 3.84 8.49 -12.10
N GLY A 365 3.38 8.27 -13.33
CA GLY A 365 3.35 6.92 -13.85
C GLY A 365 2.44 6.04 -12.97
N ASN A 366 3.06 5.11 -12.27
CA ASN A 366 2.39 4.23 -11.30
C ASN A 366 2.89 4.43 -9.86
N SER A 367 3.74 5.42 -9.57
CA SER A 367 4.30 5.67 -8.23
C SER A 367 3.99 7.07 -7.69
N ILE A 368 4.35 7.26 -6.44
CA ILE A 368 4.39 8.55 -5.74
C ILE A 368 5.83 8.70 -5.26
N PRO A 369 6.72 9.36 -6.03
CA PRO A 369 8.18 9.28 -5.84
C PRO A 369 8.69 10.18 -4.70
N ILE A 370 8.08 10.09 -3.53
CA ILE A 370 8.43 10.88 -2.35
C ILE A 370 8.65 10.00 -1.12
N GLY A 371 9.65 10.34 -0.32
CA GLY A 371 9.93 9.68 0.95
C GLY A 371 10.79 10.53 1.86
N ARG A 372 10.95 10.08 3.10
CA ARG A 372 11.75 10.74 4.12
C ARG A 372 12.68 9.72 4.78
N VAL A 373 13.90 10.12 5.09
CA VAL A 373 14.80 9.29 5.89
C VAL A 373 14.52 9.53 7.36
N TYR A 374 14.27 8.44 8.09
CA TYR A 374 14.15 8.44 9.55
C TYR A 374 15.34 7.70 10.16
N GLN A 375 15.63 8.00 11.41
CA GLN A 375 16.66 7.35 12.21
C GLN A 375 16.04 6.84 13.51
N TYR A 376 16.44 5.64 13.92
CA TYR A 376 16.06 5.09 15.21
C TYR A 376 16.90 5.71 16.34
N ASP A 377 16.22 6.26 17.33
CA ASP A 377 16.79 6.72 18.60
C ASP A 377 16.51 5.65 19.65
N GLY A 378 17.51 4.81 19.90
CA GLY A 378 17.38 3.69 20.85
C GLY A 378 17.22 4.12 22.31
N LYS A 379 17.64 5.36 22.67
CA LYS A 379 17.44 5.87 24.03
C LYS A 379 15.99 6.26 24.31
N ARG A 380 15.32 6.83 23.30
CA ARG A 380 13.90 7.23 23.36
C ARG A 380 12.95 6.19 22.82
N ASN A 381 13.48 5.13 22.25
CA ASN A 381 12.71 4.10 21.55
C ASN A 381 11.72 4.68 20.55
N THR A 382 12.22 5.47 19.61
CA THR A 382 11.38 6.17 18.63
C THR A 382 12.13 6.40 17.32
N LEU A 383 11.38 6.67 16.26
CA LEU A 383 11.95 7.14 14.99
C LEU A 383 11.92 8.66 14.96
N VAL A 384 13.05 9.25 14.56
CA VAL A 384 13.20 10.70 14.39
C VAL A 384 13.52 11.03 12.94
N PRO A 385 13.01 12.16 12.40
CA PRO A 385 13.37 12.58 11.06
C PRO A 385 14.89 12.84 10.94
N ALA A 386 15.50 12.28 9.92
CA ALA A 386 16.91 12.48 9.56
C ALA A 386 17.08 13.28 8.26
N SER A 387 15.98 13.56 7.55
CA SER A 387 15.94 14.43 6.38
C SER A 387 14.61 15.19 6.29
N ASP A 388 14.52 16.17 5.40
CA ASP A 388 13.26 16.66 4.86
C ASP A 388 12.62 15.60 3.96
N TRP A 389 11.39 15.84 3.51
CA TRP A 389 10.76 15.02 2.46
C TRP A 389 11.54 15.19 1.15
N ILE A 390 11.98 14.07 0.58
CA ILE A 390 12.74 14.01 -0.66
C ILE A 390 11.79 13.57 -1.77
N ASP A 391 11.47 14.49 -2.65
CA ASP A 391 10.66 14.27 -3.86
C ASP A 391 11.62 14.07 -5.04
N LEU A 392 11.59 12.89 -5.66
CA LEU A 392 12.46 12.53 -6.78
C LEU A 392 11.97 13.11 -8.11
N SER A 393 10.77 13.68 -8.14
CA SER A 393 10.22 14.36 -9.33
C SER A 393 10.73 15.80 -9.49
N LYS A 394 11.39 16.29 -8.47
CA LYS A 394 12.06 17.60 -8.39
C LYS A 394 13.57 17.37 -8.33
#